data_b0587d86a0653ba2978cddd776a32b56
#
_entry.id   b0587d86a0653ba2978cddd776a32b56
#
_cell.length_a   1.000
_cell.length_b   1.000
_cell.length_c   1.000
_cell.angle_alpha   90.00
_cell.angle_beta   90.00
_cell.angle_gamma   90.00
#
_symmetry.space_group_name_H-M   'P 1'
#
loop_
_entity.id
_entity.type
_entity.pdbx_description
1 polymer ?
#
loop_
_entity_poly.entity_id
_entity_poly.type
_entity_poly.pdbx_seq_one_letter_code
_entity_poly.pdbx_strand_id
1 'polypeptide(L)'
;MGLSEKKLKSIAFDLDTKALQEHYTESDWHNAYNDISIFLSNYDFVRMQGSVYDSTTLFSDDELGVLILKMGNTLTWLPQCVKSIRGYDQPVMIDYTQQLKDNTTQDLTLRNNKSKNADSARIRKRR
;
A
#
# COMPACT_ATOMS: atom_id res chain seq x y z
N MET A 1 26.45 13.31 4.71
CA MET A 1 25.62 12.50 4.76
C MET A 1 25.27 11.88 3.49
N GLY A 2 25.19 10.76 3.41
CA GLY A 2 24.85 10.11 2.20
C GLY A 2 23.43 10.35 1.81
N LEU A 3 23.12 10.06 0.59
CA LEU A 3 21.75 10.14 0.14
C LEU A 3 21.00 8.94 0.65
N SER A 4 19.76 9.16 1.01
CA SER A 4 18.89 8.06 1.35
C SER A 4 18.70 7.16 0.16
N GLU A 5 18.64 5.89 0.42
CA GLU A 5 18.34 4.92 -0.60
C GLU A 5 16.91 5.08 -1.06
N LYS A 6 16.67 4.95 -2.34
CA LYS A 6 15.32 5.06 -2.89
C LYS A 6 14.66 3.70 -2.93
N LYS A 7 13.42 3.67 -2.51
CA LYS A 7 12.64 2.44 -2.45
C LYS A 7 11.20 2.72 -2.82
N LEU A 8 10.46 1.68 -3.11
CA LEU A 8 9.03 1.80 -3.22
C LEU A 8 8.46 2.09 -1.84
N LYS A 9 7.58 3.07 -1.77
CA LYS A 9 7.06 3.55 -0.49
C LYS A 9 5.56 3.36 -0.40
N SER A 10 5.07 3.39 0.82
CA SER A 10 3.64 3.39 1.09
C SER A 10 3.31 4.56 2.00
N ILE A 11 2.11 5.07 1.85
CA ILE A 11 1.57 6.10 2.72
C ILE A 11 0.27 5.57 3.30
N ALA A 12 0.14 5.69 4.62
CA ALA A 12 -1.10 5.35 5.31
C ALA A 12 -1.51 6.55 6.15
N PHE A 13 -2.79 6.92 6.10
CA PHE A 13 -3.25 8.08 6.87
C PHE A 13 -4.57 7.78 7.56
N ASP A 14 -4.86 8.60 8.55
CA ASP A 14 -6.10 8.53 9.29
C ASP A 14 -6.60 9.96 9.48
N LEU A 15 -7.82 10.23 9.09
CA LEU A 15 -8.40 11.56 9.17
C LEU A 15 -9.42 11.61 10.32
N ASP A 16 -9.52 12.80 10.91
CA ASP A 16 -10.50 13.08 11.94
C ASP A 16 -11.78 13.54 11.24
N THR A 17 -12.80 12.69 11.23
CA THR A 17 -14.04 13.00 10.51
C THR A 17 -14.75 14.20 11.09
N LYS A 18 -14.64 14.42 12.38
CA LYS A 18 -15.25 15.58 12.99
C LYS A 18 -14.58 16.86 12.54
N ALA A 19 -13.26 16.85 12.48
CA ALA A 19 -12.51 18.00 11.97
C ALA A 19 -12.83 18.24 10.49
N LEU A 20 -13.01 17.17 9.71
CA LEU A 20 -13.40 17.32 8.30
C LEU A 20 -14.73 18.03 8.17
N GLN A 21 -15.69 17.69 9.01
CA GLN A 21 -16.98 18.35 8.97
C GLN A 21 -16.89 19.83 9.28
N GLU A 22 -15.91 20.22 10.08
CA GLU A 22 -15.73 21.63 10.44
C GLU A 22 -14.89 22.40 9.44
N HIS A 23 -13.85 21.77 8.90
CA HIS A 23 -12.82 22.48 8.14
C HIS A 23 -12.85 22.23 6.65
N TYR A 24 -13.46 21.15 6.19
CA TYR A 24 -13.57 20.89 4.77
C TYR A 24 -14.87 21.54 4.29
N THR A 25 -14.74 22.69 3.65
CA THR A 25 -15.92 23.48 3.32
C THR A 25 -16.22 23.56 1.83
N GLU A 26 -15.44 22.89 1.00
CA GLU A 26 -15.60 23.03 -0.43
C GLU A 26 -16.77 22.26 -0.99
N SER A 27 -17.16 21.17 -0.33
CA SER A 27 -18.27 20.36 -0.75
C SER A 27 -18.55 19.38 0.40
N ASP A 28 -19.18 18.25 0.10
CA ASP A 28 -19.38 17.20 1.08
C ASP A 28 -18.02 16.74 1.58
N TRP A 29 -17.85 16.69 2.89
CA TRP A 29 -16.55 16.36 3.49
C TRP A 29 -16.06 14.96 3.10
N HIS A 30 -16.95 14.07 2.67
CA HIS A 30 -16.52 12.75 2.18
C HIS A 30 -15.64 12.87 0.95
N ASN A 31 -15.75 13.97 0.22
CA ASN A 31 -14.92 14.21 -0.95
C ASN A 31 -13.46 14.50 -0.59
N ALA A 32 -13.16 14.73 0.70
CA ALA A 32 -11.78 14.94 1.13
C ALA A 32 -10.90 13.73 0.76
N TYR A 33 -11.44 12.53 0.89
CA TYR A 33 -10.68 11.33 0.54
C TYR A 33 -10.38 11.28 -0.96
N ASN A 34 -11.32 11.75 -1.77
CA ASN A 34 -11.11 11.82 -3.20
C ASN A 34 -10.03 12.84 -3.56
N ASP A 35 -10.00 13.96 -2.84
CA ASP A 35 -8.98 14.99 -3.07
C ASP A 35 -7.58 14.43 -2.80
N ILE A 36 -7.43 13.65 -1.74
CA ILE A 36 -6.15 13.01 -1.45
C ILE A 36 -5.80 12.02 -2.56
N SER A 37 -6.77 11.25 -3.02
CA SER A 37 -6.56 10.27 -4.07
C SER A 37 -6.07 10.94 -5.36
N ILE A 38 -6.69 12.04 -5.74
CA ILE A 38 -6.28 12.77 -6.93
C ILE A 38 -4.86 13.32 -6.77
N PHE A 39 -4.58 13.92 -5.61
CA PHE A 39 -3.24 14.45 -5.39
C PHE A 39 -2.19 13.35 -5.51
N LEU A 40 -2.40 12.26 -4.80
CA LEU A 40 -1.40 11.19 -4.76
C LEU A 40 -1.25 10.50 -6.11
N SER A 41 -2.34 10.40 -6.89
CA SER A 41 -2.24 9.77 -8.20
C SER A 41 -1.35 10.57 -9.14
N ASN A 42 -1.24 11.87 -8.94
CA ASN A 42 -0.38 12.71 -9.77
C ASN A 42 1.10 12.51 -9.42
N TYR A 43 1.41 11.81 -8.35
CA TYR A 43 2.78 11.57 -7.90
C TYR A 43 3.08 10.08 -7.83
N ASP A 44 2.41 9.30 -8.68
CA ASP A 44 2.70 7.88 -8.86
C ASP A 44 2.35 7.01 -7.66
N PHE A 45 1.30 7.39 -6.95
CA PHE A 45 0.74 6.54 -5.89
C PHE A 45 -0.60 5.99 -6.33
N VAL A 46 -0.85 4.72 -6.02
CA VAL A 46 -2.12 4.09 -6.30
C VAL A 46 -2.74 3.62 -4.98
N ARG A 47 -4.05 3.76 -4.92
CA ARG A 47 -4.77 3.35 -3.72
C ARG A 47 -4.84 1.84 -3.66
N MET A 48 -4.43 1.29 -2.53
CA MET A 48 -4.46 -0.16 -2.33
C MET A 48 -5.71 -0.58 -1.59
N GLN A 49 -6.01 0.12 -0.51
CA GLN A 49 -7.23 -0.09 0.24
C GLN A 49 -7.43 1.09 1.16
N GLY A 50 -8.68 1.46 1.41
CA GLY A 50 -9.00 2.50 2.37
C GLY A 50 -8.08 3.71 2.23
N SER A 51 -7.29 3.95 3.26
CA SER A 51 -6.38 5.08 3.32
C SER A 51 -4.92 4.67 3.16
N VAL A 52 -4.68 3.60 2.40
CA VAL A 52 -3.33 3.10 2.14
C VAL A 52 -3.01 3.23 0.67
N TYR A 53 -1.89 3.87 0.35
CA TYR A 53 -1.46 4.12 -1.01
C TYR A 53 -0.03 3.62 -1.18
N ASP A 54 0.24 2.96 -2.31
CA ASP A 54 1.58 2.47 -2.64
C ASP A 54 2.13 3.23 -3.81
N SER A 55 3.41 3.58 -3.75
CA SER A 55 4.05 4.23 -4.90
C SER A 55 4.40 3.19 -5.96
N THR A 56 4.39 3.65 -7.19
CA THR A 56 4.84 2.83 -8.33
C THR A 56 6.25 3.23 -8.75
N THR A 57 6.80 4.28 -8.16
CA THR A 57 8.17 4.72 -8.42
C THR A 57 8.92 4.80 -7.10
N LEU A 58 10.22 4.96 -7.20
CA LEU A 58 11.10 4.95 -6.04
C LEU A 58 11.21 6.34 -5.43
N PHE A 59 11.23 6.39 -4.10
CA PHE A 59 11.41 7.62 -3.35
C PHE A 59 12.43 7.38 -2.25
N SER A 60 13.26 8.40 -1.98
CA SER A 60 14.02 8.39 -0.73
C SER A 60 13.08 8.85 0.39
N ASP A 61 13.51 8.66 1.63
CA ASP A 61 12.75 9.14 2.78
C ASP A 61 12.53 10.64 2.71
N ASP A 62 13.56 11.37 2.30
CA ASP A 62 13.46 12.83 2.20
C ASP A 62 12.49 13.26 1.10
N GLU A 63 12.53 12.58 -0.03
CA GLU A 63 11.60 12.88 -1.11
C GLU A 63 10.16 12.63 -0.70
N LEU A 64 9.93 11.56 0.04
CA LEU A 64 8.59 11.27 0.53
C LEU A 64 8.13 12.36 1.50
N GLY A 65 9.02 12.80 2.39
CA GLY A 65 8.69 13.87 3.32
C GLY A 65 8.32 15.16 2.60
N VAL A 66 9.06 15.50 1.55
CA VAL A 66 8.76 16.71 0.76
C VAL A 66 7.39 16.57 0.10
N LEU A 67 7.07 15.39 -0.41
CA LEU A 67 5.76 15.17 -1.03
C LEU A 67 4.63 15.34 -0.01
N ILE A 68 4.81 14.83 1.19
CA ILE A 68 3.80 14.97 2.25
C ILE A 68 3.58 16.44 2.58
N LEU A 69 4.66 17.22 2.70
CA LEU A 69 4.54 18.64 2.96
C LEU A 69 3.82 19.36 1.81
N LYS A 70 4.14 18.96 0.59
CA LYS A 70 3.48 19.56 -0.56
C LYS A 70 1.99 19.26 -0.56
N MET A 71 1.62 18.06 -0.16
CA MET A 71 0.21 17.68 -0.05
C MET A 71 -0.50 18.58 0.97
N GLY A 72 0.13 18.81 2.13
CA GLY A 72 -0.46 19.67 3.15
C GLY A 72 -0.58 21.10 2.69
N ASN A 73 0.34 21.57 1.86
CA ASN A 73 0.25 22.95 1.32
C ASN A 73 -0.78 23.06 0.22
N THR A 74 -1.04 22.00 -0.50
CA THR A 74 -2.01 22.00 -1.60
C THR A 74 -3.43 21.79 -1.07
N LEU A 75 -3.60 20.82 -0.19
CA LEU A 75 -4.88 20.53 0.44
C LEU A 75 -4.90 21.25 1.78
N THR A 76 -5.29 22.52 1.76
CA THR A 76 -5.10 23.40 2.91
C THR A 76 -5.87 22.99 4.16
N TRP A 77 -6.93 22.20 3.97
CA TRP A 77 -7.70 21.66 5.10
C TRP A 77 -7.00 20.48 5.78
N LEU A 78 -6.05 19.84 5.08
CA LEU A 78 -5.47 18.59 5.54
C LEU A 78 -4.75 18.68 6.89
N PRO A 79 -3.90 19.69 7.13
CA PRO A 79 -3.19 19.74 8.41
C PRO A 79 -4.12 19.80 9.62
N GLN A 80 -5.31 20.36 9.46
CA GLN A 80 -6.25 20.47 10.56
C GLN A 80 -7.08 19.23 10.75
N CYS A 81 -7.09 18.35 9.76
CA CYS A 81 -7.99 17.19 9.77
C CYS A 81 -7.28 15.87 9.87
N VAL A 82 -5.95 15.84 9.75
CA VAL A 82 -5.23 14.57 9.79
C VAL A 82 -4.96 14.17 11.24
N LYS A 83 -5.30 12.93 11.60
CA LYS A 83 -4.92 12.38 12.89
C LYS A 83 -3.51 11.82 12.82
N SER A 84 -3.20 11.11 11.75
CA SER A 84 -1.86 10.59 11.53
C SER A 84 -1.64 10.37 10.05
N ILE A 85 -0.40 10.51 9.62
CA ILE A 85 0.00 10.14 8.28
C ILE A 85 1.40 9.57 8.40
N ARG A 86 1.60 8.40 7.82
CA ARG A 86 2.85 7.67 7.95
C ARG A 86 3.32 7.20 6.60
N GLY A 87 4.64 7.27 6.41
CA GLY A 87 5.26 6.67 5.24
C GLY A 87 6.16 5.54 5.67
N TYR A 88 6.26 4.52 4.86
CA TYR A 88 7.13 3.40 5.15
C TYR A 88 7.54 2.72 3.85
N ASP A 89 8.58 1.91 3.93
CA ASP A 89 9.01 1.15 2.77
C ASP A 89 8.01 0.02 2.53
N GLN A 90 7.69 -0.23 1.26
CA GLN A 90 6.84 -1.37 0.96
C GLN A 90 7.56 -2.64 1.39
N PRO A 91 6.85 -3.56 2.03
CA PRO A 91 7.50 -4.80 2.46
C PRO A 91 7.92 -5.62 1.25
N VAL A 92 8.99 -6.36 1.42
CA VAL A 92 9.41 -7.31 0.40
C VAL A 92 8.36 -8.42 0.37
N MET A 93 7.83 -8.68 -0.81
CA MET A 93 6.76 -9.65 -0.95
C MET A 93 7.12 -10.63 -2.04
N ILE A 94 6.92 -11.89 -1.77
CA ILE A 94 7.08 -12.93 -2.77
C ILE A 94 5.70 -13.50 -3.03
N ASP A 95 5.27 -13.44 -4.28
CA ASP A 95 3.96 -13.95 -4.65
C ASP A 95 4.09 -15.39 -5.07
N TYR A 96 3.51 -16.29 -4.31
CA TYR A 96 3.57 -17.72 -4.54
C TYR A 96 2.38 -18.28 -5.32
N THR A 97 1.51 -17.39 -5.80
CA THR A 97 0.28 -17.84 -6.42
C THR A 97 0.51 -18.79 -7.60
N GLN A 98 1.39 -18.41 -8.50
CA GLN A 98 1.62 -19.24 -9.69
C GLN A 98 2.32 -20.52 -9.33
N GLN A 99 3.25 -20.45 -8.40
CA GLN A 99 3.93 -21.66 -7.95
C GLN A 99 2.95 -22.67 -7.35
N LEU A 100 2.01 -22.17 -6.56
CA LEU A 100 1.01 -23.05 -5.96
C LEU A 100 0.11 -23.66 -7.04
N LYS A 101 -0.30 -22.88 -8.01
CA LYS A 101 -1.14 -23.38 -9.09
C LYS A 101 -0.43 -24.44 -9.92
N ASP A 102 0.84 -24.23 -10.21
CA ASP A 102 1.61 -25.18 -10.99
C ASP A 102 1.81 -26.47 -10.23
N ASN A 103 2.05 -26.37 -8.93
CA ASN A 103 2.35 -27.57 -8.14
C ASN A 103 1.15 -28.40 -7.79
N THR A 104 -0.04 -27.90 -8.04
CA THR A 104 -1.21 -28.74 -7.81
C THR A 104 -1.26 -29.88 -8.80
N THR A 105 -0.50 -29.80 -9.87
CA THR A 105 -0.49 -30.85 -10.87
C THR A 105 0.74 -31.71 -10.78
N GLN A 106 1.69 -31.36 -9.90
CA GLN A 106 2.92 -32.09 -9.79
C GLN A 106 2.95 -32.90 -8.55
N ASP A 107 3.54 -34.05 -8.69
CA ASP A 107 3.88 -34.81 -7.58
C ASP A 107 5.06 -34.19 -6.94
N LEU A 108 5.03 -33.95 -5.67
CA LEU A 108 6.14 -33.34 -5.04
C LEU A 108 7.16 -34.36 -4.72
N THR A 109 7.77 -34.74 -5.67
CA THR A 109 8.79 -35.63 -5.42
C THR A 109 9.97 -34.93 -4.94
N LEU A 110 9.97 -34.35 -4.53
CA LEU A 110 10.95 -33.66 -4.07
C LEU A 110 11.45 -33.83 -3.01
N ARG A 111 10.99 -34.63 -3.07
CA ARG A 111 11.22 -34.76 -2.53
C ARG A 111 11.39 -35.31 -2.41
N ASN A 112 11.17 -35.78 -2.33
CA ASN A 112 11.03 -36.21 -2.39
C ASN A 112 11.04 -36.56 -2.36
N ASN A 113 10.95 -36.79 -2.17
CA ASN A 113 10.55 -36.97 -2.14
C ASN A 113 10.16 -37.10 -1.78
N LYS A 114 9.69 -37.33 -1.23
CA LYS A 114 8.87 -37.41 -0.96
C LYS A 114 8.14 -37.35 -0.86
N SER A 115 7.87 -37.72 -0.52
CA SER A 115 6.81 -37.72 -0.59
C SER A 115 6.19 -37.82 -0.78
N LYS A 116 6.01 -38.15 -0.60
CA LYS A 116 5.05 -38.13 -0.86
C LYS A 116 4.34 -38.03 -0.58
N ASN A 117 4.11 -38.23 -0.11
CA ASN A 117 3.04 -38.10 0.00
C ASN A 117 2.36 -37.85 0.22
N ALA A 118 2.30 -37.71 0.51
CA ALA A 118 1.26 -37.37 0.49
C ALA A 118 0.52 -37.20 0.43
N ASP A 119 0.34 -37.22 0.61
CA ASP A 119 -0.70 -37.00 0.32
C ASP A 119 -1.25 -36.73 0.32
N SER A 120 -1.13 -36.73 0.46
CA SER A 120 -1.95 -36.38 0.23
C SER A 120 -2.32 -35.89 0.22
N ALA A 121 -2.10 -35.74 0.44
CA ALA A 121 -2.70 -35.23 0.22
C ALA A 121 -2.95 -34.65 -0.01
N ARG A 122 -3.03 -34.60 0.06
CA ARG A 122 -3.44 -34.08 -0.43
C ARG A 122 -4.11 -33.46 -0.32
N ILE A 123 -4.30 -33.11 -0.28
CA ILE A 123 -4.96 -32.49 -0.48
C ILE A 123 -5.52 -32.19 -1.11
N ARG A 124 -5.82 -32.05 -1.39
CA ARG A 124 -6.40 -31.71 -2.23
C ARG A 124 -6.97 -31.25 -2.83
N LYS A 125 -7.20 -30.91 -3.22
CA LYS A 125 -7.63 -30.51 -4.00
C LYS A 125 -8.18 -29.85 -4.37
N ARG A 126 -8.24 -29.51 -4.35
CA ARG A 126 -8.68 -28.90 -4.76
C ARG A 126 -9.20 -28.28 -4.97
N ARG A 127 -9.41 -27.97 -4.80
CA ARG A 127 -9.93 -27.44 -4.96
C ARG A 127 -10.48 -26.85 -5.29
#